data_f5d36db55db0428c74c0a9a026109cb3
#
_entry.id   f5d36db55db0428c74c0a9a026109cb3
#
_cell.length_a   1.000
_cell.length_b   1.000
_cell.length_c   1.000
_cell.angle_alpha   90.00
_cell.angle_beta   90.00
_cell.angle_gamma   90.00
#
_symmetry.space_group_name_H-M   'P 1'
#
loop_
_entity.id
_entity.type
_entity.pdbx_description
1 polymer ?
#
loop_
_entity_poly.entity_id
_entity_poly.type
_entity_poly.pdbx_seq_one_letter_code
_entity_poly.pdbx_strand_id
1 'polypeptide(L)'
;MIKIIITFLFYIFLSINASLIANENDGKLRVGLLAPFSGEYKNLGESLLLSTQLALDEINNDNVIIIPRDSGSDDKKKLNLAIKEMISSGVKVIIGPMTSSSFTELKKYNDTIFISLSNKEPKISNNLINIGISLESQLVAIEQLLVKEKKKKTIILYPKNKYEKFIDKKIKLLKLK
;
A
#
# COMPACT_ATOMS: atom_id res chain seq x y z
N MET A 1 50.06 -7.51 32.83
CA MET A 1 49.92 -6.35 31.94
C MET A 1 49.60 -6.76 30.51
N ILE A 2 50.36 -7.59 29.83
CA ILE A 2 50.15 -7.99 28.42
C ILE A 2 48.77 -8.61 28.16
N LYS A 3 48.25 -9.49 29.02
CA LYS A 3 46.91 -10.11 28.88
C LYS A 3 45.76 -9.09 28.89
N ILE A 4 45.87 -8.05 29.72
CA ILE A 4 44.84 -6.99 29.82
C ILE A 4 44.83 -6.14 28.53
N ILE A 5 45.98 -5.86 27.96
CA ILE A 5 46.11 -5.10 26.70
C ILE A 5 45.53 -5.91 25.53
N ILE A 6 45.75 -7.21 25.47
CA ILE A 6 45.17 -8.08 24.41
C ILE A 6 43.65 -8.15 24.53
N THR A 7 43.11 -8.27 25.74
CA THR A 7 41.65 -8.28 25.95
C THR A 7 41.01 -6.96 25.58
N PHE A 8 41.64 -5.83 25.87
CA PHE A 8 41.16 -4.50 25.52
C PHE A 8 41.19 -4.25 24.00
N LEU A 9 42.23 -4.69 23.30
CA LEU A 9 42.36 -4.68 21.86
C LEU A 9 41.29 -5.54 21.17
N PHE A 10 40.98 -6.71 21.74
CA PHE A 10 39.95 -7.61 21.24
C PHE A 10 38.53 -6.96 21.37
N TYR A 11 38.25 -6.26 22.48
CA TYR A 11 36.99 -5.52 22.65
C TYR A 11 36.86 -4.34 21.70
N ILE A 12 37.94 -3.60 21.42
CA ILE A 12 37.96 -2.52 20.43
C ILE A 12 37.71 -3.08 19.03
N PHE A 13 38.29 -4.23 18.69
CA PHE A 13 38.08 -4.87 17.38
C PHE A 13 36.65 -5.38 17.19
N LEU A 14 35.99 -5.87 18.24
CA LEU A 14 34.58 -6.24 18.21
C LEU A 14 33.64 -5.03 18.04
N SER A 15 33.97 -3.89 18.67
CA SER A 15 33.14 -2.68 18.57
C SER A 15 33.21 -1.97 17.21
N ILE A 16 34.32 -2.16 16.47
CA ILE A 16 34.47 -1.58 15.13
C ILE A 16 33.61 -2.31 14.08
N ASN A 17 33.33 -3.59 14.26
CA ASN A 17 32.52 -4.37 13.30
C ASN A 17 31.00 -4.13 13.43
N ALA A 18 30.51 -3.49 14.48
CA ALA A 18 29.09 -3.21 14.67
C ALA A 18 28.59 -1.98 13.89
N SER A 19 29.47 -1.18 13.31
CA SER A 19 29.11 0.08 12.64
C SER A 19 29.11 0.01 11.12
N LEU A 20 29.35 -1.15 10.51
CA LEU A 20 29.43 -1.35 9.06
C LEU A 20 28.13 -1.86 8.43
N ILE A 21 26.99 -1.69 9.09
CA ILE A 21 25.71 -1.64 8.37
C ILE A 21 25.53 -0.17 7.96
N ALA A 22 26.44 0.32 7.14
CA ALA A 22 26.24 1.53 6.39
C ALA A 22 25.03 1.30 5.49
N ASN A 23 24.05 2.14 5.66
CA ASN A 23 22.94 2.30 4.71
C ASN A 23 23.61 2.76 3.40
N GLU A 24 24.14 1.84 2.62
CA GLU A 24 24.64 2.12 1.29
C GLU A 24 23.46 2.65 0.51
N ASN A 25 23.48 3.96 0.32
CA ASN A 25 22.56 4.59 -0.62
C ASN A 25 23.05 4.20 -2.02
N ASP A 26 22.67 2.96 -2.41
CA ASP A 26 23.03 2.35 -3.70
C ASP A 26 22.39 3.07 -4.90
N GLY A 27 21.78 4.24 -4.67
CA GLY A 27 21.06 5.02 -5.68
C GLY A 27 19.77 4.39 -6.15
N LYS A 28 19.36 3.25 -5.56
CA LYS A 28 18.15 2.54 -5.99
C LYS A 28 16.90 3.05 -5.27
N LEU A 29 15.84 3.19 -6.04
CA LEU A 29 14.51 3.50 -5.53
C LEU A 29 13.88 2.24 -4.92
N ARG A 30 13.73 2.23 -3.60
CA ARG A 30 13.05 1.15 -2.86
C ARG A 30 11.58 1.47 -2.69
N VAL A 31 10.71 0.66 -3.30
CA VAL A 31 9.26 0.78 -3.21
C VAL A 31 8.73 -0.42 -2.43
N GLY A 32 7.96 -0.17 -1.37
CA GLY A 32 7.30 -1.22 -0.61
C GLY A 32 6.06 -1.74 -1.32
N LEU A 33 5.83 -3.05 -1.25
CA LEU A 33 4.57 -3.67 -1.66
C LEU A 33 3.90 -4.29 -0.43
N LEU A 34 2.90 -3.61 0.13
CA LEU A 34 2.18 -4.01 1.33
C LEU A 34 0.86 -4.68 0.93
N ALA A 35 0.88 -6.01 0.83
CA ALA A 35 -0.25 -6.80 0.37
C ALA A 35 -0.52 -8.00 1.29
N PRO A 36 -1.73 -8.57 1.30
CA PRO A 36 -2.06 -9.73 2.12
C PRO A 36 -1.46 -10.99 1.46
N PHE A 37 -0.29 -11.43 1.92
CA PHE A 37 0.33 -12.67 1.48
C PHE A 37 -0.05 -13.88 2.34
N SER A 38 -0.94 -13.66 3.33
CA SER A 38 -1.51 -14.70 4.17
C SER A 38 -3.00 -14.46 4.41
N GLY A 39 -3.73 -15.51 4.86
CA GLY A 39 -5.16 -15.43 5.16
C GLY A 39 -6.06 -15.45 3.92
N GLU A 40 -7.29 -14.97 4.09
CA GLU A 40 -8.37 -15.04 3.08
C GLU A 40 -8.02 -14.37 1.75
N TYR A 41 -7.27 -13.27 1.79
CA TYR A 41 -6.93 -12.48 0.61
C TYR A 41 -5.55 -12.81 -0.01
N LYS A 42 -4.95 -13.95 0.35
CA LYS A 42 -3.63 -14.37 -0.12
C LYS A 42 -3.50 -14.32 -1.65
N ASN A 43 -4.46 -14.90 -2.37
CA ASN A 43 -4.43 -14.95 -3.83
C ASN A 43 -4.43 -13.54 -4.46
N LEU A 44 -5.11 -12.58 -3.82
CA LEU A 44 -5.12 -11.18 -4.26
C LEU A 44 -3.74 -10.54 -4.07
N GLY A 45 -3.08 -10.81 -2.94
CA GLY A 45 -1.72 -10.34 -2.67
C GLY A 45 -0.71 -10.92 -3.67
N GLU A 46 -0.78 -12.21 -3.96
CA GLU A 46 0.07 -12.88 -4.94
C GLU A 46 -0.15 -12.32 -6.36
N SER A 47 -1.40 -12.07 -6.75
CA SER A 47 -1.73 -11.44 -8.03
C SER A 47 -1.17 -10.03 -8.15
N LEU A 48 -1.20 -9.26 -7.05
CA LEU A 48 -0.62 -7.91 -7.03
C LEU A 48 0.91 -7.97 -7.15
N LEU A 49 1.56 -8.90 -6.47
CA LEU A 49 3.01 -9.10 -6.59
C LEU A 49 3.39 -9.41 -8.03
N LEU A 50 2.70 -10.36 -8.66
CA LEU A 50 2.95 -10.73 -10.06
C LEU A 50 2.73 -9.53 -11.00
N SER A 51 1.64 -8.79 -10.82
CA SER A 51 1.37 -7.58 -11.62
C SER A 51 2.45 -6.52 -11.46
N THR A 52 2.99 -6.37 -10.24
CA THR A 52 4.08 -5.43 -9.95
C THR A 52 5.38 -5.88 -10.61
N GLN A 53 5.67 -7.19 -10.63
CA GLN A 53 6.84 -7.75 -11.33
C GLN A 53 6.74 -7.53 -12.83
N LEU A 54 5.60 -7.81 -13.44
CA LEU A 54 5.36 -7.56 -14.87
C LEU A 54 5.53 -6.09 -15.24
N ALA A 55 5.04 -5.18 -14.39
CA ALA A 55 5.23 -3.74 -14.60
C ALA A 55 6.70 -3.32 -14.51
N LEU A 56 7.48 -3.92 -13.58
CA LEU A 56 8.91 -3.67 -13.49
C LEU A 56 9.66 -4.16 -14.73
N ASP A 57 9.32 -5.35 -15.21
CA ASP A 57 9.92 -5.92 -16.44
C ASP A 57 9.63 -5.01 -17.65
N GLU A 58 8.42 -4.44 -17.74
CA GLU A 58 8.06 -3.50 -18.81
C GLU A 58 8.82 -2.17 -18.68
N ILE A 59 8.99 -1.65 -17.46
CA ILE A 59 9.77 -0.42 -17.20
C ILE A 59 11.25 -0.63 -17.51
N ASN A 60 11.75 -1.85 -17.36
CA ASN A 60 13.14 -2.25 -17.60
C ASN A 60 14.16 -1.30 -16.96
N ASN A 61 13.98 -1.02 -15.66
CA ASN A 61 14.84 -0.12 -14.89
C ASN A 61 15.40 -0.80 -13.64
N ASP A 62 16.65 -1.19 -13.66
CA ASP A 62 17.35 -1.88 -12.58
C ASP A 62 17.54 -1.04 -11.30
N ASN A 63 17.22 0.27 -11.36
CA ASN A 63 17.29 1.16 -10.21
C ASN A 63 16.03 1.15 -9.36
N VAL A 64 15.00 0.37 -9.71
CA VAL A 64 13.79 0.21 -8.92
C VAL A 64 13.75 -1.17 -8.28
N ILE A 65 13.59 -1.23 -6.96
CA ILE A 65 13.48 -2.48 -6.20
C ILE A 65 12.13 -2.50 -5.49
N ILE A 66 11.37 -3.59 -5.66
CA ILE A 66 10.15 -3.84 -4.89
C ILE A 66 10.48 -4.68 -3.65
N ILE A 67 10.04 -4.20 -2.49
CA ILE A 67 10.18 -4.88 -1.20
C ILE A 67 8.80 -5.35 -0.74
N PRO A 68 8.43 -6.63 -0.97
CA PRO A 68 7.14 -7.14 -0.56
C PRO A 68 7.12 -7.43 0.95
N ARG A 69 5.99 -7.12 1.60
CA ARG A 69 5.69 -7.49 3.00
C ARG A 69 4.22 -7.83 3.15
N ASP A 70 3.98 -8.82 4.01
CA ASP A 70 2.61 -9.26 4.31
C ASP A 70 1.90 -8.27 5.22
N SER A 71 0.80 -7.70 4.74
CA SER A 71 -0.07 -6.81 5.52
C SER A 71 -0.85 -7.52 6.62
N GLY A 72 -0.90 -8.86 6.60
CA GLY A 72 -1.60 -9.67 7.59
C GLY A 72 -3.12 -9.52 7.57
N SER A 73 -3.72 -9.21 6.43
CA SER A 73 -5.16 -8.96 6.28
C SER A 73 -5.66 -7.89 7.27
N ASP A 74 -6.32 -8.26 8.38
CA ASP A 74 -6.82 -7.33 9.40
C ASP A 74 -5.96 -7.28 10.68
N ASP A 75 -4.78 -7.92 10.70
CA ASP A 75 -3.86 -7.90 11.84
C ASP A 75 -3.04 -6.60 11.87
N LYS A 76 -3.46 -5.68 12.74
CA LYS A 76 -2.78 -4.38 12.91
C LYS A 76 -1.34 -4.50 13.42
N LYS A 77 -1.01 -5.53 14.21
CA LYS A 77 0.37 -5.72 14.72
C LYS A 77 1.27 -6.13 13.58
N LYS A 78 0.84 -7.09 12.76
CA LYS A 78 1.56 -7.56 11.58
C LYS A 78 1.72 -6.44 10.55
N LEU A 79 0.66 -5.68 10.29
CA LEU A 79 0.70 -4.49 9.43
C LEU A 79 1.77 -3.49 9.89
N ASN A 80 1.74 -3.09 11.17
CA ASN A 80 2.68 -2.10 11.70
C ASN A 80 4.13 -2.62 11.68
N LEU A 81 4.35 -3.91 11.93
CA LEU A 81 5.67 -4.54 11.82
C LEU A 81 6.19 -4.48 10.38
N ALA A 82 5.38 -4.90 9.42
CA ALA A 82 5.71 -4.86 8.00
C ALA A 82 6.10 -3.46 7.52
N ILE A 83 5.33 -2.43 7.90
CA ILE A 83 5.62 -1.04 7.55
C ILE A 83 6.96 -0.59 8.16
N LYS A 84 7.22 -0.90 9.43
CA LYS A 84 8.48 -0.54 10.10
C LYS A 84 9.70 -1.20 9.43
N GLU A 85 9.60 -2.47 9.06
CA GLU A 85 10.64 -3.18 8.33
C GLU A 85 10.92 -2.55 6.96
N MET A 86 9.89 -2.16 6.22
CA MET A 86 10.06 -1.46 4.95
C MET A 86 10.78 -0.12 5.15
N ILE A 87 10.34 0.69 6.12
CA ILE A 87 10.95 1.99 6.42
C ILE A 87 12.41 1.83 6.82
N SER A 88 12.74 0.85 7.67
CA SER A 88 14.12 0.56 8.06
C SER A 88 15.00 0.11 6.89
N SER A 89 14.39 -0.43 5.83
CA SER A 89 15.07 -0.77 4.57
C SER A 89 15.16 0.40 3.58
N GLY A 90 14.84 1.62 4.01
CA GLY A 90 14.93 2.84 3.19
C GLY A 90 13.73 3.11 2.28
N VAL A 91 12.61 2.39 2.45
CA VAL A 91 11.38 2.62 1.68
C VAL A 91 10.72 3.93 2.10
N LYS A 92 10.38 4.76 1.12
CA LYS A 92 9.62 6.02 1.30
C LYS A 92 8.24 5.98 0.67
N VAL A 93 8.02 5.10 -0.29
CA VAL A 93 6.75 4.91 -1.00
C VAL A 93 6.31 3.46 -0.86
N ILE A 94 5.07 3.24 -0.42
CA ILE A 94 4.49 1.91 -0.22
C ILE A 94 3.23 1.79 -1.07
N ILE A 95 3.20 0.83 -1.98
CA ILE A 95 1.99 0.41 -2.70
C ILE A 95 1.18 -0.49 -1.76
N GLY A 96 -0.03 -0.09 -1.48
CA GLY A 96 -0.88 -0.69 -0.45
C GLY A 96 -1.20 0.29 0.68
N PRO A 97 -2.00 -0.13 1.65
CA PRO A 97 -2.71 -1.40 1.74
C PRO A 97 -3.86 -1.52 0.74
N MET A 98 -4.35 -2.75 0.57
CA MET A 98 -5.50 -3.05 -0.30
C MET A 98 -6.83 -2.81 0.40
N THR A 99 -6.86 -2.80 1.72
CA THR A 99 -8.08 -2.67 2.53
C THR A 99 -8.13 -1.34 3.28
N SER A 100 -9.33 -0.75 3.36
CA SER A 100 -9.54 0.51 4.09
C SER A 100 -9.47 0.38 5.61
N SER A 101 -9.55 -0.83 6.17
CA SER A 101 -9.42 -1.10 7.61
C SER A 101 -8.08 -0.64 8.18
N SER A 102 -7.06 -0.58 7.33
CA SER A 102 -5.69 -0.19 7.70
C SER A 102 -5.45 1.33 7.70
N PHE A 103 -6.32 2.15 7.11
CA PHE A 103 -6.06 3.57 6.87
C PHE A 103 -5.76 4.39 8.13
N THR A 104 -6.40 4.06 9.26
CA THR A 104 -6.16 4.76 10.53
C THR A 104 -4.74 4.54 11.07
N GLU A 105 -4.15 3.37 10.77
CA GLU A 105 -2.81 3.02 11.21
C GLU A 105 -1.74 3.77 10.41
N LEU A 106 -2.01 4.10 9.14
CA LEU A 106 -1.04 4.74 8.24
C LEU A 106 -0.70 6.17 8.64
N LYS A 107 -1.61 6.86 9.34
CA LYS A 107 -1.40 8.23 9.80
C LYS A 107 -0.21 8.41 10.74
N LYS A 108 0.31 7.33 11.31
CA LYS A 108 1.47 7.35 12.21
C LYS A 108 2.81 7.51 11.47
N TYR A 109 2.81 7.34 10.13
CA TYR A 109 4.00 7.26 9.29
C TYR A 109 4.05 8.45 8.33
N ASN A 110 4.16 9.68 8.87
CA ASN A 110 4.04 10.93 8.11
C ASN A 110 5.10 11.10 7.00
N ASP A 111 6.28 10.49 7.17
CA ASP A 111 7.39 10.56 6.20
C ASP A 111 7.31 9.47 5.12
N THR A 112 6.23 8.70 5.08
CA THR A 112 6.03 7.61 4.12
C THR A 112 4.74 7.85 3.34
N ILE A 113 4.81 7.79 2.02
CA ILE A 113 3.66 7.91 1.14
C ILE A 113 3.07 6.52 0.88
N PHE A 114 1.77 6.40 1.07
CA PHE A 114 1.02 5.18 0.78
C PHE A 114 0.16 5.37 -0.45
N ILE A 115 0.25 4.42 -1.40
CA ILE A 115 -0.59 4.36 -2.60
C ILE A 115 -1.57 3.21 -2.40
N SER A 116 -2.77 3.51 -1.91
CA SER A 116 -3.79 2.51 -1.62
C SER A 116 -4.55 2.08 -2.86
N LEU A 117 -4.83 0.78 -2.95
CA LEU A 117 -5.66 0.16 -3.98
C LEU A 117 -7.09 -0.12 -3.47
N SER A 118 -7.46 0.42 -2.32
CA SER A 118 -8.79 0.21 -1.74
C SER A 118 -9.90 0.83 -2.59
N ASN A 119 -11.01 0.12 -2.70
CA ASN A 119 -12.24 0.63 -3.32
C ASN A 119 -13.04 1.60 -2.44
N LYS A 120 -12.54 1.90 -1.23
CA LYS A 120 -13.16 2.89 -0.32
C LYS A 120 -12.30 4.13 -0.26
N GLU A 121 -12.95 5.28 -0.31
CA GLU A 121 -12.27 6.55 -0.14
C GLU A 121 -11.78 6.72 1.30
N PRO A 122 -10.50 7.01 1.50
CA PRO A 122 -9.99 7.38 2.81
C PRO A 122 -10.53 8.74 3.22
N LYS A 123 -10.64 8.98 4.53
CA LYS A 123 -10.67 10.37 5.01
C LYS A 123 -9.35 11.04 4.65
N ILE A 124 -9.40 12.31 4.26
CA ILE A 124 -8.23 13.10 3.83
C ILE A 124 -7.03 12.84 4.75
N SER A 125 -5.91 12.46 4.15
CA SER A 125 -4.64 12.24 4.81
C SER A 125 -3.53 12.75 3.88
N ASN A 126 -2.53 13.41 4.45
CA ASN A 126 -1.44 14.01 3.65
C ASN A 126 -0.47 12.96 3.08
N ASN A 127 -0.50 11.74 3.60
CA ASN A 127 0.41 10.67 3.23
C ASN A 127 -0.27 9.46 2.56
N LEU A 128 -1.54 9.61 2.14
CA LEU A 128 -2.30 8.52 1.54
C LEU A 128 -2.94 8.97 0.22
N ILE A 129 -2.50 8.38 -0.87
CA ILE A 129 -3.08 8.52 -2.21
C ILE A 129 -3.91 7.27 -2.48
N ASN A 130 -5.18 7.42 -2.79
CA ASN A 130 -6.04 6.29 -3.13
C ASN A 130 -6.26 6.24 -4.65
N ILE A 131 -5.83 5.15 -5.28
CA ILE A 131 -6.01 4.90 -6.72
C ILE A 131 -6.98 3.75 -7.00
N GLY A 132 -7.55 3.16 -5.94
CA GLY A 132 -8.55 2.12 -6.07
C GLY A 132 -9.85 2.64 -6.72
N ILE A 133 -10.51 1.77 -7.49
CA ILE A 133 -11.77 2.12 -8.17
C ILE A 133 -12.91 2.11 -7.14
N SER A 134 -13.37 3.30 -6.75
CA SER A 134 -14.48 3.46 -5.83
C SER A 134 -15.85 3.30 -6.52
N LEU A 135 -16.91 3.06 -5.73
CA LEU A 135 -18.26 3.05 -6.28
C LEU A 135 -18.61 4.41 -6.88
N GLU A 136 -18.19 5.51 -6.26
CA GLU A 136 -18.37 6.86 -6.79
C GLU A 136 -17.77 7.04 -8.17
N SER A 137 -16.49 6.65 -8.34
CA SER A 137 -15.81 6.80 -9.63
C SER A 137 -16.49 5.98 -10.73
N GLN A 138 -16.97 4.77 -10.40
CA GLN A 138 -17.73 3.94 -11.33
C GLN A 138 -19.05 4.59 -11.71
N LEU A 139 -19.81 5.09 -10.73
CA LEU A 139 -21.09 5.76 -10.99
C LEU A 139 -20.92 7.03 -11.83
N VAL A 140 -19.89 7.84 -11.55
CA VAL A 140 -19.56 9.03 -12.35
C VAL A 140 -19.23 8.64 -13.81
N ALA A 141 -18.44 7.60 -14.01
CA ALA A 141 -18.11 7.11 -15.35
C ALA A 141 -19.38 6.63 -16.11
N ILE A 142 -20.30 5.93 -15.41
CA ILE A 142 -21.58 5.50 -15.98
C ILE A 142 -22.43 6.73 -16.32
N GLU A 143 -22.54 7.72 -15.44
CA GLU A 143 -23.28 8.97 -15.69
C GLU A 143 -22.76 9.67 -16.94
N GLN A 144 -21.44 9.84 -17.06
CA GLN A 144 -20.82 10.45 -18.24
C GLN A 144 -21.15 9.68 -19.53
N LEU A 145 -21.10 8.34 -19.48
CA LEU A 145 -21.48 7.51 -20.61
C LEU A 145 -22.95 7.69 -20.99
N LEU A 146 -23.87 7.69 -20.02
CA LEU A 146 -25.30 7.87 -20.26
C LEU A 146 -25.62 9.24 -20.90
N VAL A 147 -24.93 10.28 -20.42
CA VAL A 147 -25.06 11.64 -21.02
C VAL A 147 -24.53 11.64 -22.46
N LYS A 148 -23.37 11.08 -22.71
CA LYS A 148 -22.75 10.94 -24.03
C LYS A 148 -23.69 10.21 -25.02
N GLU A 149 -24.27 9.11 -24.55
CA GLU A 149 -25.19 8.26 -25.33
C GLU A 149 -26.62 8.77 -25.36
N LYS A 150 -26.89 9.96 -24.77
CA LYS A 150 -28.20 10.62 -24.73
C LYS A 150 -29.32 9.73 -24.18
N LYS A 151 -28.98 8.85 -23.19
CA LYS A 151 -29.95 7.96 -22.55
C LYS A 151 -30.84 8.74 -21.60
N LYS A 152 -32.17 8.64 -21.77
CA LYS A 152 -33.17 9.39 -21.00
C LYS A 152 -33.75 8.60 -19.81
N LYS A 153 -33.59 7.29 -19.80
CA LYS A 153 -34.08 6.40 -18.74
C LYS A 153 -33.03 5.37 -18.42
N THR A 154 -32.76 5.18 -17.13
CA THR A 154 -31.77 4.24 -16.65
C THR A 154 -32.35 3.41 -15.51
N ILE A 155 -32.13 2.10 -15.52
CA ILE A 155 -32.49 1.19 -14.45
C ILE A 155 -31.19 0.74 -13.80
N ILE A 156 -31.09 0.89 -12.48
CA ILE A 156 -29.94 0.45 -11.70
C ILE A 156 -30.38 -0.75 -10.88
N LEU A 157 -29.73 -1.90 -11.10
CA LEU A 157 -29.95 -3.13 -10.33
C LEU A 157 -28.80 -3.34 -9.38
N TYR A 158 -29.08 -3.54 -8.10
CA TYR A 158 -28.11 -3.86 -7.08
C TYR A 158 -28.67 -4.79 -6.00
N PRO A 159 -27.82 -5.59 -5.31
CA PRO A 159 -28.30 -6.56 -4.34
C PRO A 159 -28.88 -5.87 -3.09
N LYS A 160 -30.00 -6.37 -2.62
CA LYS A 160 -30.62 -5.94 -1.37
C LYS A 160 -29.89 -6.55 -0.17
N ASN A 161 -28.82 -5.92 0.28
CA ASN A 161 -27.96 -6.37 1.37
C ASN A 161 -27.53 -5.22 2.27
N LYS A 162 -26.55 -5.46 3.17
CA LYS A 162 -26.02 -4.43 4.09
C LYS A 162 -25.47 -3.16 3.41
N TYR A 163 -25.20 -3.20 2.11
CA TYR A 163 -24.71 -2.06 1.33
C TYR A 163 -25.82 -1.24 0.64
N GLU A 164 -27.08 -1.70 0.69
CA GLU A 164 -28.22 -1.03 0.04
C GLU A 164 -28.28 0.46 0.37
N LYS A 165 -28.30 0.82 1.65
CA LYS A 165 -28.35 2.23 2.09
C LYS A 165 -27.18 3.07 1.60
N PHE A 166 -26.01 2.46 1.51
CA PHE A 166 -24.81 3.13 1.00
C PHE A 166 -24.93 3.39 -0.50
N ILE A 167 -25.36 2.39 -1.26
CA ILE A 167 -25.58 2.49 -2.71
C ILE A 167 -26.66 3.52 -3.02
N ASP A 168 -27.81 3.47 -2.33
CA ASP A 168 -28.89 4.45 -2.48
C ASP A 168 -28.44 5.88 -2.27
N LYS A 169 -27.63 6.11 -1.21
CA LYS A 169 -27.07 7.44 -0.94
C LYS A 169 -26.20 7.92 -2.09
N LYS A 170 -25.39 7.02 -2.69
CA LYS A 170 -24.49 7.37 -3.80
C LYS A 170 -25.26 7.61 -5.10
N ILE A 171 -26.24 6.78 -5.41
CA ILE A 171 -27.11 6.96 -6.59
C ILE A 171 -27.86 8.31 -6.54
N LYS A 172 -28.35 8.71 -5.37
CA LYS A 172 -29.01 10.01 -5.18
C LYS A 172 -28.12 11.22 -5.45
N LEU A 173 -26.79 11.06 -5.38
CA LEU A 173 -25.82 12.11 -5.71
C LEU A 173 -25.59 12.25 -7.21
N LEU A 174 -25.97 11.24 -8.01
CA LEU A 174 -25.91 11.30 -9.45
C LEU A 174 -27.01 12.25 -9.96
N LYS A 175 -26.64 13.13 -10.87
CA LYS A 175 -27.59 14.02 -11.56
C LYS A 175 -28.27 13.32 -12.75
N LEU A 176 -28.62 12.06 -12.57
CA LEU A 176 -29.36 11.30 -13.55
C LEU A 176 -30.79 11.88 -13.60
N LYS A 177 -31.12 12.56 -14.71
CA LYS A 177 -32.49 13.02 -15.03
C LYS A 177 -33.26 11.91 -15.69
#